data_537893ff6780573196999e2391df3f71
#
_entry.id   537893ff6780573196999e2391df3f71
#
_cell.length_a   1.000
_cell.length_b   1.000
_cell.length_c   1.000
_cell.angle_alpha   90.00
_cell.angle_beta   90.00
_cell.angle_gamma   90.00
#
_symmetry.space_group_name_H-M   'P 1'
#
loop_
_entity.id
_entity.type
_entity.pdbx_description
1 polymer ?
#
loop_
_entity_poly.entity_id
_entity_poly.type
_entity_poly.pdbx_seq_one_letter_code
_entity_poly.pdbx_strand_id
1 'polypeptide(L)'
;KKRMENESVTQEKALTKDSMYELLLKINKFSAPQCTIKEQSELMRKEALSRIGRNPEEESDNDLFPLDTFKENAEKRVKLDLLFTALLNHYDLKVNQDDLKEFIEEEAKRYKDPKQFETWVYNQPNQLDQYRMIVLENQLVEKLDNDLKSRDKVINFKDLSKY
;
A
#
# COMPACT_ATOMS: atom_id res chain seq x y z
N LYS A 1 5.01 7.49 -26.03
CA LYS A 1 4.79 6.03 -26.11
C LYS A 1 5.31 5.34 -24.86
N LYS A 2 6.61 5.36 -24.58
CA LYS A 2 7.25 4.73 -23.40
C LYS A 2 6.64 5.17 -22.04
N ARG A 3 6.23 6.44 -21.91
CA ARG A 3 5.61 6.96 -20.69
C ARG A 3 4.20 6.37 -20.47
N MET A 4 3.40 6.26 -21.51
CA MET A 4 2.07 5.66 -21.46
C MET A 4 2.14 4.14 -21.21
N GLU A 5 3.15 3.47 -21.75
CA GLU A 5 3.40 2.03 -21.48
C GLU A 5 3.74 1.81 -20.01
N ASN A 6 4.59 2.66 -19.43
CA ASN A 6 4.95 2.58 -18.00
C ASN A 6 3.75 2.91 -17.08
N GLU A 7 2.94 3.93 -17.44
CA GLU A 7 1.71 4.27 -16.71
C GLU A 7 0.71 3.11 -16.75
N SER A 8 0.55 2.45 -17.91
CA SER A 8 -0.33 1.30 -18.05
C SER A 8 0.10 0.12 -17.17
N VAL A 9 1.39 -0.23 -17.16
CA VAL A 9 1.94 -1.31 -16.33
C VAL A 9 1.79 -1.00 -14.83
N THR A 10 1.99 0.26 -14.44
CA THR A 10 1.82 0.66 -13.04
C THR A 10 0.36 0.55 -12.59
N GLN A 11 -0.58 0.98 -13.45
CA GLN A 11 -2.01 0.85 -13.17
C GLN A 11 -2.49 -0.60 -13.16
N GLU A 12 -2.00 -1.42 -14.07
CA GLU A 12 -2.30 -2.87 -14.09
C GLU A 12 -1.88 -3.55 -12.79
N LYS A 13 -0.66 -3.28 -12.31
CA LYS A 13 -0.17 -3.79 -11.04
C LYS A 13 -1.02 -3.31 -9.86
N ALA A 14 -1.42 -2.04 -9.84
CA ALA A 14 -2.28 -1.49 -8.80
C ALA A 14 -3.65 -2.16 -8.78
N LEU A 15 -4.31 -2.31 -9.94
CA LEU A 15 -5.62 -2.98 -10.05
C LEU A 15 -5.57 -4.45 -9.67
N THR A 16 -4.50 -5.16 -10.06
CA THR A 16 -4.30 -6.56 -9.67
C THR A 16 -4.18 -6.68 -8.15
N LYS A 17 -3.40 -5.79 -7.55
CA LYS A 17 -3.19 -5.71 -6.10
C LYS A 17 -4.49 -5.41 -5.35
N ASP A 18 -5.26 -4.41 -5.79
CA ASP A 18 -6.54 -4.05 -5.19
C ASP A 18 -7.55 -5.21 -5.28
N SER A 19 -7.65 -5.84 -6.45
CA SER A 19 -8.52 -7.02 -6.66
C SER A 19 -8.13 -8.19 -5.75
N MET A 20 -6.83 -8.40 -5.54
CA MET A 20 -6.30 -9.43 -4.65
C MET A 20 -6.62 -9.13 -3.20
N TYR A 21 -6.51 -7.87 -2.76
CA TYR A 21 -6.88 -7.44 -1.40
C TYR A 21 -8.37 -7.59 -1.13
N GLU A 22 -9.22 -7.22 -2.08
CA GLU A 22 -10.67 -7.45 -1.97
C GLU A 22 -10.99 -8.94 -1.84
N LEU A 23 -10.35 -9.77 -2.64
CA LEU A 23 -10.51 -11.22 -2.56
C LEU A 23 -10.08 -11.77 -1.20
N LEU A 24 -8.91 -11.37 -0.70
CA LEU A 24 -8.39 -11.77 0.61
C LEU A 24 -9.37 -11.40 1.74
N LEU A 25 -9.92 -10.19 1.73
CA LEU A 25 -10.92 -9.76 2.72
C LEU A 25 -12.24 -10.54 2.59
N LYS A 26 -12.63 -10.90 1.38
CA LYS A 26 -13.89 -11.63 1.12
C LYS A 26 -13.83 -13.08 1.58
N ILE A 27 -12.70 -13.76 1.37
CA ILE A 27 -12.56 -15.18 1.74
C ILE A 27 -12.17 -15.37 3.21
N ASN A 28 -11.49 -14.41 3.82
CA ASN A 28 -11.05 -14.47 5.21
C ASN A 28 -11.96 -13.62 6.11
N LYS A 29 -13.01 -14.24 6.62
CA LYS A 29 -13.95 -13.57 7.53
C LYS A 29 -13.49 -13.71 8.98
N PHE A 30 -12.93 -12.64 9.54
CA PHE A 30 -12.55 -12.55 10.94
C PHE A 30 -12.80 -11.14 11.48
N SER A 31 -12.84 -10.99 12.79
CA SER A 31 -12.99 -9.71 13.46
C SER A 31 -11.62 -9.15 13.83
N ALA A 32 -11.35 -7.92 13.46
CA ALA A 32 -10.16 -7.22 13.91
C ALA A 32 -10.36 -6.62 15.32
N PRO A 33 -9.28 -6.46 16.12
CA PRO A 33 -9.37 -5.86 17.45
C PRO A 33 -9.90 -4.43 17.40
N GLN A 34 -10.90 -4.12 18.23
CA GLN A 34 -11.55 -2.79 18.22
C GLN A 34 -10.59 -1.65 18.63
N CYS A 35 -9.62 -1.94 19.51
CA CYS A 35 -8.59 -0.95 19.88
C CYS A 35 -7.76 -0.53 18.65
N THR A 36 -7.30 -1.50 17.86
CA THR A 36 -6.49 -1.25 16.66
C THR A 36 -7.29 -0.52 15.57
N ILE A 37 -8.58 -0.87 15.40
CA ILE A 37 -9.48 -0.17 14.47
C ILE A 37 -9.63 1.30 14.90
N LYS A 38 -9.80 1.56 16.20
CA LYS A 38 -9.90 2.92 16.71
C LYS A 38 -8.63 3.73 16.48
N GLU A 39 -7.48 3.17 16.82
CA GLU A 39 -6.17 3.80 16.58
C GLU A 39 -5.96 4.11 15.09
N GLN A 40 -6.29 3.17 14.22
CA GLN A 40 -6.20 3.38 12.78
C GLN A 40 -7.18 4.45 12.29
N SER A 41 -8.40 4.52 12.84
CA SER A 41 -9.37 5.56 12.51
C SER A 41 -8.87 6.95 12.92
N GLU A 42 -8.26 7.06 14.09
CA GLU A 42 -7.63 8.29 14.57
C GLU A 42 -6.47 8.73 13.67
N LEU A 43 -5.64 7.79 13.23
CA LEU A 43 -4.55 8.07 12.30
C LEU A 43 -5.07 8.58 10.96
N MET A 44 -6.07 7.90 10.38
CA MET A 44 -6.70 8.32 9.10
C MET A 44 -7.34 9.70 9.21
N ARG A 45 -7.98 10.03 10.35
CA ARG A 45 -8.52 11.35 10.61
C ARG A 45 -7.42 12.40 10.65
N LYS A 46 -6.32 12.14 11.37
CA LYS A 46 -5.16 13.04 11.43
C LYS A 46 -4.57 13.30 10.05
N GLU A 47 -4.44 12.26 9.23
CA GLU A 47 -3.98 12.40 7.85
C GLU A 47 -4.93 13.27 7.01
N ALA A 48 -6.25 13.07 7.14
CA ALA A 48 -7.25 13.86 6.43
C ALA A 48 -7.20 15.34 6.82
N LEU A 49 -7.11 15.65 8.12
CA LEU A 49 -6.95 17.02 8.62
C LEU A 49 -5.68 17.69 8.13
N SER A 50 -4.56 16.98 8.17
CA SER A 50 -3.27 17.47 7.67
C SER A 50 -3.32 17.80 6.17
N ARG A 51 -4.05 17.02 5.36
CA ARG A 51 -4.20 17.27 3.92
C ARG A 51 -4.94 18.56 3.60
N ILE A 52 -5.85 18.99 4.47
CA ILE A 52 -6.57 20.28 4.34
C ILE A 52 -5.90 21.43 5.09
N GLY A 53 -4.67 21.20 5.61
CA GLY A 53 -3.89 22.22 6.31
C GLY A 53 -4.40 22.56 7.71
N ARG A 54 -5.19 21.68 8.34
CA ARG A 54 -5.66 21.79 9.71
C ARG A 54 -4.70 21.10 10.69
N ASN A 55 -4.63 21.62 11.92
CA ASN A 55 -3.86 20.99 12.99
C ASN A 55 -4.67 19.82 13.58
N PRO A 56 -4.17 18.57 13.50
CA PRO A 56 -4.89 17.39 13.98
C PRO A 56 -5.17 17.36 15.49
N GLU A 57 -4.53 18.25 16.28
CA GLU A 57 -4.66 18.29 17.74
C GLU A 57 -5.72 19.29 18.22
N GLU A 58 -6.35 20.04 17.33
CA GLU A 58 -7.42 20.97 17.69
C GLU A 58 -8.76 20.22 17.85
N GLU A 59 -9.37 20.38 19.04
CA GLU A 59 -10.65 19.72 19.38
C GLU A 59 -11.82 20.16 18.50
N SER A 60 -11.77 21.37 17.94
CA SER A 60 -12.80 21.91 17.04
C SER A 60 -12.99 21.11 15.73
N ASP A 61 -12.02 20.27 15.37
CA ASP A 61 -12.03 19.51 14.13
C ASP A 61 -12.71 18.13 14.26
N ASN A 62 -13.17 17.76 15.47
CA ASN A 62 -13.92 16.52 15.69
C ASN A 62 -15.28 16.51 14.97
N ASP A 63 -15.92 17.66 14.84
CA ASP A 63 -17.20 17.80 14.14
C ASP A 63 -17.04 17.78 12.62
N LEU A 64 -15.88 18.20 12.10
CA LEU A 64 -15.61 18.23 10.67
C LEU A 64 -15.40 16.82 10.09
N PHE A 65 -14.67 15.97 10.83
CA PHE A 65 -14.39 14.60 10.47
C PHE A 65 -14.68 13.65 11.65
N PRO A 66 -15.95 13.22 11.84
CA PRO A 66 -16.30 12.25 12.86
C PRO A 66 -15.51 10.96 12.70
N LEU A 67 -15.03 10.40 13.81
CA LEU A 67 -14.19 9.21 13.83
C LEU A 67 -14.87 8.01 13.16
N ASP A 68 -16.19 7.90 13.32
CA ASP A 68 -16.99 6.82 12.72
C ASP A 68 -16.93 6.82 11.18
N THR A 69 -16.69 7.96 10.54
CA THR A 69 -16.54 8.05 9.08
C THR A 69 -15.35 7.22 8.58
N PHE A 70 -14.34 7.05 9.40
CA PHE A 70 -13.13 6.30 9.03
C PHE A 70 -13.17 4.83 9.45
N LYS A 71 -14.11 4.45 10.31
CA LYS A 71 -14.15 3.14 10.96
C LYS A 71 -14.16 1.98 9.98
N GLU A 72 -14.99 2.04 8.93
CA GLU A 72 -15.06 0.96 7.93
C GLU A 72 -13.76 0.79 7.16
N ASN A 73 -13.16 1.91 6.73
CA ASN A 73 -11.89 1.90 6.02
C ASN A 73 -10.72 1.48 6.94
N ALA A 74 -10.74 1.92 8.20
CA ALA A 74 -9.78 1.50 9.20
C ALA A 74 -9.88 0.01 9.49
N GLU A 75 -11.08 -0.55 9.60
CA GLU A 75 -11.28 -1.99 9.77
C GLU A 75 -10.71 -2.78 8.60
N LYS A 76 -10.99 -2.35 7.36
CA LYS A 76 -10.44 -2.98 6.16
C LYS A 76 -8.91 -2.95 6.17
N ARG A 77 -8.31 -1.81 6.51
CA ARG A 77 -6.85 -1.65 6.56
C ARG A 77 -6.22 -2.54 7.63
N VAL A 78 -6.76 -2.54 8.85
CA VAL A 78 -6.28 -3.42 9.93
C VAL A 78 -6.38 -4.90 9.56
N LYS A 79 -7.50 -5.31 8.94
CA LYS A 79 -7.65 -6.69 8.45
C LYS A 79 -6.61 -7.05 7.40
N LEU A 80 -6.35 -6.15 6.45
CA LEU A 80 -5.30 -6.36 5.43
C LEU A 80 -3.92 -6.47 6.04
N ASP A 81 -3.58 -5.61 6.99
CA ASP A 81 -2.28 -5.64 7.68
C ASP A 81 -2.06 -6.97 8.44
N LEU A 82 -3.11 -7.46 9.10
CA LEU A 82 -3.07 -8.76 9.79
C LEU A 82 -2.92 -9.92 8.80
N LEU A 83 -3.67 -9.91 7.70
CA LEU A 83 -3.55 -10.92 6.64
C LEU A 83 -2.17 -10.87 5.98
N PHE A 84 -1.67 -9.68 5.69
CA PHE A 84 -0.36 -9.49 5.12
C PHE A 84 0.74 -10.08 6.01
N THR A 85 0.71 -9.75 7.29
CA THR A 85 1.66 -10.31 8.27
C THR A 85 1.57 -11.83 8.35
N ALA A 86 0.36 -12.39 8.37
CA ALA A 86 0.16 -13.83 8.39
C ALA A 86 0.68 -14.52 7.12
N LEU A 87 0.46 -13.92 5.95
CA LEU A 87 0.94 -14.45 4.67
C LEU A 87 2.46 -14.36 4.53
N LEU A 88 3.08 -13.26 4.97
CA LEU A 88 4.54 -13.14 4.99
C LEU A 88 5.17 -14.25 5.83
N ASN A 89 4.59 -14.53 7.00
CA ASN A 89 5.06 -15.60 7.88
C ASN A 89 4.80 -16.98 7.24
N HIS A 90 3.66 -17.19 6.61
CA HIS A 90 3.31 -18.46 5.96
C HIS A 90 4.27 -18.82 4.82
N TYR A 91 4.64 -17.84 4.02
CA TYR A 91 5.55 -18.02 2.89
C TYR A 91 7.03 -17.85 3.27
N ASP A 92 7.34 -17.54 4.53
CA ASP A 92 8.70 -17.19 5.03
C ASP A 92 9.38 -16.12 4.15
N LEU A 93 8.61 -15.13 3.68
CA LEU A 93 9.12 -14.06 2.84
C LEU A 93 9.96 -13.10 3.65
N LYS A 94 11.17 -12.86 3.17
CA LYS A 94 12.13 -11.93 3.77
C LYS A 94 12.68 -11.01 2.69
N VAL A 95 12.91 -9.76 3.06
CA VAL A 95 13.54 -8.82 2.14
C VAL A 95 14.95 -9.29 1.83
N ASN A 96 15.19 -9.60 0.56
CA ASN A 96 16.54 -9.75 0.06
C ASN A 96 17.16 -8.35 -0.16
N GLN A 97 18.42 -8.16 0.24
CA GLN A 97 19.10 -6.88 0.08
C GLN A 97 19.29 -6.51 -1.40
N ASP A 98 19.47 -7.48 -2.26
CA ASP A 98 19.62 -7.26 -3.70
C ASP A 98 18.32 -6.75 -4.33
N ASP A 99 17.17 -7.37 -3.98
CA ASP A 99 15.85 -6.94 -4.45
C ASP A 99 15.51 -5.51 -3.96
N LEU A 100 15.83 -5.21 -2.71
CA LEU A 100 15.65 -3.89 -2.14
C LEU A 100 16.49 -2.84 -2.87
N LYS A 101 17.74 -3.17 -3.14
CA LYS A 101 18.66 -2.30 -3.86
C LYS A 101 18.18 -2.04 -5.28
N GLU A 102 17.83 -3.10 -6.01
CA GLU A 102 17.28 -2.98 -7.36
C GLU A 102 16.02 -2.10 -7.39
N PHE A 103 15.12 -2.29 -6.43
CA PHE A 103 13.91 -1.49 -6.30
C PHE A 103 14.20 -0.01 -6.07
N ILE A 104 15.15 0.31 -5.16
CA ILE A 104 15.56 1.69 -4.88
C ILE A 104 16.25 2.31 -6.10
N GLU A 105 17.10 1.58 -6.82
CA GLU A 105 17.74 2.02 -8.05
C GLU A 105 16.72 2.33 -9.16
N GLU A 106 15.67 1.50 -9.29
CA GLU A 106 14.58 1.74 -10.26
C GLU A 106 13.79 3.01 -9.92
N GLU A 107 13.45 3.21 -8.64
CA GLU A 107 12.77 4.43 -8.19
C GLU A 107 13.66 5.67 -8.37
N ALA A 108 14.97 5.54 -8.11
CA ALA A 108 15.94 6.62 -8.26
C ALA A 108 16.00 7.18 -9.70
N LYS A 109 15.75 6.35 -10.72
CA LYS A 109 15.71 6.77 -12.14
C LYS A 109 14.65 7.84 -12.43
N ARG A 110 13.66 8.01 -11.56
CA ARG A 110 12.60 9.03 -11.68
C ARG A 110 13.05 10.41 -11.20
N TYR A 111 14.15 10.49 -10.49
CA TYR A 111 14.70 11.72 -9.90
C TYR A 111 15.83 12.31 -10.77
N LYS A 112 16.06 13.61 -10.62
CA LYS A 112 17.11 14.31 -11.38
C LYS A 112 18.53 13.84 -11.00
N ASP A 113 18.72 13.51 -9.74
CA ASP A 113 19.99 12.97 -9.21
C ASP A 113 19.71 11.62 -8.51
N PRO A 114 19.81 10.51 -9.23
CA PRO A 114 19.58 9.18 -8.68
C PRO A 114 20.46 8.85 -7.47
N LYS A 115 21.74 9.22 -7.51
CA LYS A 115 22.69 8.92 -6.44
C LYS A 115 22.37 9.67 -5.14
N GLN A 116 21.95 10.92 -5.26
CA GLN A 116 21.52 11.71 -4.11
C GLN A 116 20.27 11.10 -3.47
N PHE A 117 19.32 10.66 -4.28
CA PHE A 117 18.13 9.97 -3.81
C PHE A 117 18.45 8.68 -3.07
N GLU A 118 19.27 7.80 -3.65
CA GLU A 118 19.71 6.56 -3.00
C GLU A 118 20.38 6.85 -1.65
N THR A 119 21.33 7.77 -1.61
CA THR A 119 22.02 8.16 -0.38
C THR A 119 21.04 8.68 0.66
N TRP A 120 20.05 9.46 0.25
CA TRP A 120 19.01 9.96 1.15
C TRP A 120 18.15 8.83 1.72
N VAL A 121 17.70 7.87 0.89
CA VAL A 121 16.91 6.73 1.35
C VAL A 121 17.68 5.89 2.37
N TYR A 122 18.93 5.56 2.09
CA TYR A 122 19.74 4.74 3.00
C TYR A 122 20.08 5.44 4.32
N ASN A 123 20.14 6.77 4.34
CA ASN A 123 20.40 7.56 5.55
C ASN A 123 19.13 7.81 6.39
N GLN A 124 17.96 7.45 5.89
CA GLN A 124 16.68 7.64 6.58
C GLN A 124 16.05 6.27 6.92
N PRO A 125 16.23 5.75 8.16
CA PRO A 125 15.73 4.43 8.53
C PRO A 125 14.23 4.23 8.25
N ASN A 126 13.41 5.24 8.56
CA ASN A 126 11.97 5.18 8.32
C ASN A 126 11.61 5.04 6.82
N GLN A 127 12.37 5.69 5.94
CA GLN A 127 12.17 5.57 4.50
C GLN A 127 12.62 4.20 4.01
N LEU A 128 13.77 3.74 4.47
CA LEU A 128 14.27 2.42 4.11
C LEU A 128 13.30 1.30 4.52
N ASP A 129 12.69 1.41 5.69
CA ASP A 129 11.69 0.44 6.15
C ASP A 129 10.41 0.49 5.31
N GLN A 130 9.98 1.67 4.85
CA GLN A 130 8.88 1.79 3.89
C GLN A 130 9.20 1.07 2.58
N TYR A 131 10.40 1.25 2.02
CA TYR A 131 10.81 0.54 0.80
C TYR A 131 10.90 -0.97 1.01
N ARG A 132 11.36 -1.43 2.17
CA ARG A 132 11.35 -2.85 2.54
C ARG A 132 9.94 -3.43 2.52
N MET A 133 8.98 -2.71 3.09
CA MET A 133 7.57 -3.14 3.10
C MET A 133 7.00 -3.21 1.68
N ILE A 134 7.31 -2.25 0.81
CA ILE A 134 6.86 -2.27 -0.59
C ILE A 134 7.46 -3.47 -1.34
N VAL A 135 8.74 -3.77 -1.14
CA VAL A 135 9.38 -4.93 -1.76
C VAL A 135 8.73 -6.24 -1.29
N LEU A 136 8.48 -6.40 0.03
CA LEU A 136 7.78 -7.56 0.58
C LEU A 136 6.36 -7.69 0.02
N GLU A 137 5.66 -6.58 -0.10
CA GLU A 137 4.32 -6.55 -0.66
C GLU A 137 4.31 -6.99 -2.12
N ASN A 138 5.26 -6.52 -2.93
CA ASN A 138 5.41 -6.93 -4.32
C ASN A 138 5.73 -8.43 -4.44
N GLN A 139 6.67 -8.94 -3.63
CA GLN A 139 6.99 -10.37 -3.59
C GLN A 139 5.78 -11.23 -3.20
N LEU A 140 5.00 -10.76 -2.21
CA LEU A 140 3.79 -11.46 -1.79
C LEU A 140 2.73 -11.48 -2.90
N VAL A 141 2.50 -10.35 -3.57
CA VAL A 141 1.56 -10.25 -4.69
C VAL A 141 1.96 -11.21 -5.82
N GLU A 142 3.23 -11.22 -6.17
CA GLU A 142 3.78 -12.13 -7.19
C GLU A 142 3.63 -13.61 -6.82
N LYS A 143 3.85 -13.93 -5.54
CA LYS A 143 3.68 -15.28 -5.02
C LYS A 143 2.22 -15.71 -5.04
N LEU A 144 1.32 -14.83 -4.63
CA LEU A 144 -0.12 -15.08 -4.65
C LEU A 144 -0.66 -15.20 -6.08
N ASP A 145 -0.17 -14.40 -7.02
CA ASP A 145 -0.58 -14.47 -8.43
C ASP A 145 -0.17 -15.81 -9.06
N ASN A 146 1.01 -16.31 -8.72
CA ASN A 146 1.47 -17.63 -9.16
C ASN A 146 0.68 -18.79 -8.54
N ASP A 147 0.24 -18.66 -7.29
CA ASP A 147 -0.51 -19.70 -6.57
C ASP A 147 -2.02 -19.65 -6.90
N LEU A 148 -2.54 -18.48 -7.20
CA LEU A 148 -3.91 -18.26 -7.63
C LEU A 148 -4.00 -18.45 -9.15
N LYS A 149 -5.01 -19.19 -9.62
CA LYS A 149 -5.33 -19.25 -11.05
C LYS A 149 -6.01 -17.94 -11.47
N SER A 150 -5.20 -16.88 -11.62
CA SER A 150 -5.68 -15.60 -12.11
C SER A 150 -6.18 -15.69 -13.56
N ARG A 151 -7.16 -14.86 -13.92
CA ARG A 151 -7.64 -14.72 -15.30
C ARG A 151 -7.37 -13.30 -15.76
N ASP A 152 -6.60 -13.17 -16.82
CA ASP A 152 -6.36 -11.88 -17.44
C ASP A 152 -7.66 -11.26 -17.95
N LYS A 153 -7.93 -10.03 -17.56
CA LYS A 153 -9.03 -9.22 -18.08
C LYS A 153 -8.46 -8.10 -18.92
N VAL A 154 -8.66 -8.18 -20.22
CA VAL A 154 -8.27 -7.10 -21.13
C VAL A 154 -9.19 -5.89 -20.91
N ILE A 155 -8.62 -4.78 -20.46
CA ILE A 155 -9.32 -3.51 -20.23
C ILE A 155 -8.79 -2.48 -21.22
N ASN A 156 -9.70 -1.72 -21.85
CA ASN A 156 -9.32 -0.65 -22.75
C ASN A 156 -8.68 0.50 -21.96
N PHE A 157 -7.61 1.11 -22.46
CA PHE A 157 -6.91 2.23 -21.79
C PHE A 157 -7.85 3.37 -21.37
N LYS A 158 -8.90 3.65 -22.16
CA LYS A 158 -9.91 4.65 -21.83
C LYS A 158 -10.80 4.29 -20.63
N ASP A 159 -10.89 3.02 -20.29
CA ASP A 159 -11.73 2.54 -19.18
C ASP A 159 -10.91 2.33 -17.89
N LEU A 160 -9.57 2.41 -17.96
CA LEU A 160 -8.69 2.32 -16.80
C LEU A 160 -8.95 3.41 -15.73
N SER A 161 -9.41 4.60 -16.15
CA SER A 161 -9.74 5.69 -15.23
C SER A 161 -11.04 5.49 -14.45
N LYS A 162 -11.80 4.41 -14.72
CA LYS A 162 -13.06 4.08 -14.04
C LYS A 162 -12.88 3.08 -12.89
N TYR A 163 -11.69 2.53 -12.78
CA TYR A 163 -11.27 1.63 -11.73
C TYR A 163 -10.27 2.35 -10.81
#